data_6c9e64357b57696b098ece809e22e81c
#
_entry.id   6c9e64357b57696b098ece809e22e81c
#
_cell.length_a   1.000
_cell.length_b   1.000
_cell.length_c   1.000
_cell.angle_alpha   90.00
_cell.angle_beta   90.00
_cell.angle_gamma   90.00
#
_symmetry.space_group_name_H-M   'P 1'
#
loop_
_entity.id
_entity.type
_entity.pdbx_description
1 polymer ?
#
loop_
_entity_poly.entity_id
_entity_poly.type
_entity_poly.pdbx_seq_one_letter_code
_entity_poly.pdbx_strand_id
1 'polypeptide(L)'
;MILKDKDQLPETSNKRLLAGDHQEKNVAFYLRRAFKDRDDILVINDIRIVHNGETAQIDHLVITELGFCLVESKSIKATVKINKEGEWSRAYAGYQKGIPSPIKQVELQEKLLRDLLAENKPKILSKVLGMQQGFGGRKWVAICAISSDAIIDRKYLPKELNERVMKSEFIADWINKNIAMKQGVGKKLRAITSTALFTQGELQSIGEFLLSQHTPVKTQDNKPKESSTELIKEAVVSVLPESGLNTYVSPAPLCCKQCKSSDKLTGMYGKYGYYAKCGCGVNSSMKRDCPKCDSAMRIKKDKARYSASCECGENFLIFEDSAQ
;
A
#
# COMPACT_ATOMS: atom_id res chain seq x y z
N MET A 1 7.28 12.44 19.56
CA MET A 1 5.97 13.15 19.65
C MET A 1 5.08 12.81 18.46
N ILE A 2 3.77 12.63 18.65
CA ILE A 2 2.83 12.38 17.54
C ILE A 2 2.25 13.73 17.10
N LEU A 3 2.57 14.17 15.89
CA LEU A 3 2.09 15.44 15.33
C LEU A 3 0.71 15.31 14.67
N LYS A 4 0.43 14.17 14.05
CA LYS A 4 -0.85 13.90 13.43
C LYS A 4 -1.21 12.43 13.64
N ASP A 5 -2.44 12.21 14.05
CA ASP A 5 -3.04 10.88 14.06
C ASP A 5 -3.63 10.52 12.70
N LYS A 6 -3.91 9.24 12.52
CA LYS A 6 -4.59 8.75 11.34
C LYS A 6 -6.00 9.34 11.26
N ASP A 7 -6.37 9.78 10.07
CA ASP A 7 -7.73 10.25 9.80
C ASP A 7 -8.75 9.12 9.95
N GLN A 8 -9.96 9.47 10.38
CA GLN A 8 -11.02 8.48 10.52
C GLN A 8 -11.48 8.02 9.13
N LEU A 9 -11.56 6.70 8.96
CA LEU A 9 -12.15 6.13 7.77
C LEU A 9 -13.65 6.46 7.77
N PRO A 10 -14.21 7.00 6.66
CA PRO A 10 -15.66 7.13 6.50
C PRO A 10 -16.37 5.78 6.65
N GLU A 11 -17.63 5.80 7.08
CA GLU A 11 -18.42 4.58 7.19
C GLU A 11 -18.42 3.79 5.90
N THR A 12 -18.02 2.53 5.98
CA THR A 12 -17.91 1.66 4.81
C THR A 12 -18.13 0.20 5.20
N SER A 13 -18.81 -0.55 4.36
CA SER A 13 -18.91 -2.01 4.45
C SER A 13 -17.79 -2.74 3.69
N ASN A 14 -16.90 -2.01 3.02
CA ASN A 14 -15.81 -2.60 2.25
C ASN A 14 -14.77 -3.24 3.18
N LYS A 15 -14.76 -4.57 3.25
CA LYS A 15 -13.86 -5.35 4.12
C LYS A 15 -12.37 -5.08 3.86
N ARG A 16 -12.00 -4.73 2.62
CA ARG A 16 -10.61 -4.43 2.26
C ARG A 16 -10.18 -3.07 2.83
N LEU A 17 -11.03 -2.05 2.71
CA LEU A 17 -10.78 -0.73 3.31
C LEU A 17 -10.71 -0.84 4.83
N LEU A 18 -11.63 -1.58 5.46
CA LEU A 18 -11.60 -1.82 6.90
C LEU A 18 -10.34 -2.56 7.34
N ALA A 19 -9.89 -3.56 6.57
CA ALA A 19 -8.66 -4.28 6.88
C ALA A 19 -7.40 -3.39 6.71
N GLY A 20 -7.37 -2.53 5.70
CA GLY A 20 -6.32 -1.52 5.51
C GLY A 20 -6.28 -0.53 6.68
N ASP A 21 -7.41 0.06 7.01
CA ASP A 21 -7.55 0.99 8.13
C ASP A 21 -7.13 0.38 9.47
N HIS A 22 -7.56 -0.85 9.74
CA HIS A 22 -7.14 -1.57 10.95
C HIS A 22 -5.62 -1.78 11.00
N GLN A 23 -5.00 -2.13 9.87
CA GLN A 23 -3.56 -2.34 9.78
C GLN A 23 -2.78 -1.03 10.00
N GLU A 24 -3.20 0.07 9.38
CA GLU A 24 -2.61 1.38 9.59
C GLU A 24 -2.76 1.85 11.05
N LYS A 25 -3.93 1.65 11.67
CA LYS A 25 -4.15 1.92 13.10
C LYS A 25 -3.24 1.07 14.01
N ASN A 26 -3.00 -0.17 13.63
CA ASN A 26 -2.10 -1.05 14.39
C ASN A 26 -0.64 -0.55 14.34
N VAL A 27 -0.14 -0.14 13.18
CA VAL A 27 1.19 0.47 13.06
C VAL A 27 1.26 1.78 13.84
N ALA A 28 0.26 2.66 13.70
CA ALA A 28 0.17 3.92 14.45
C ALA A 28 0.19 3.69 15.98
N PHE A 29 -0.45 2.62 16.47
CA PHE A 29 -0.41 2.23 17.87
C PHE A 29 1.02 1.91 18.35
N TYR A 30 1.80 1.12 17.60
CA TYR A 30 3.19 0.81 17.97
C TYR A 30 4.07 2.06 17.93
N LEU A 31 3.92 2.90 16.90
CA LEU A 31 4.66 4.16 16.81
C LEU A 31 4.31 5.12 17.96
N ARG A 32 3.03 5.27 18.30
CA ARG A 32 2.59 6.08 19.43
C ARG A 32 3.17 5.58 20.75
N ARG A 33 3.08 4.26 20.99
CA ARG A 33 3.58 3.66 22.22
C ARG A 33 5.08 3.88 22.42
N ALA A 34 5.84 3.85 21.32
CA ALA A 34 7.28 4.02 21.36
C ALA A 34 7.74 5.48 21.41
N PHE A 35 7.00 6.41 20.77
CA PHE A 35 7.52 7.75 20.45
C PHE A 35 6.68 8.91 20.99
N LYS A 36 5.54 8.70 21.66
CA LYS A 36 4.69 9.79 22.14
C LYS A 36 5.42 10.76 23.10
N ASP A 37 6.34 10.23 23.91
CA ASP A 37 7.10 10.97 24.92
C ASP A 37 8.53 11.33 24.45
N ARG A 38 8.81 11.21 23.14
CA ARG A 38 10.08 11.55 22.49
C ARG A 38 9.93 12.88 21.73
N ASP A 39 10.72 13.88 22.07
CA ASP A 39 10.76 15.18 21.40
C ASP A 39 11.70 15.21 20.18
N ASP A 40 12.67 14.29 20.16
CA ASP A 40 13.64 14.10 19.07
C ASP A 40 13.11 13.23 17.92
N ILE A 41 11.87 12.73 18.02
CA ILE A 41 11.19 11.92 17.00
C ILE A 41 9.77 12.47 16.79
N LEU A 42 9.47 12.82 15.54
CA LEU A 42 8.14 13.27 15.12
C LEU A 42 7.46 12.18 14.30
N VAL A 43 6.19 11.95 14.55
CA VAL A 43 5.36 10.98 13.81
C VAL A 43 4.16 11.70 13.21
N ILE A 44 3.98 11.55 11.90
CA ILE A 44 2.82 12.05 11.16
C ILE A 44 2.17 10.83 10.51
N ASN A 45 0.96 10.49 10.92
CA ASN A 45 0.20 9.39 10.31
C ASN A 45 -0.75 9.93 9.25
N ASP A 46 -0.92 9.18 8.16
CA ASP A 46 -1.89 9.45 7.09
C ASP A 46 -1.76 10.86 6.51
N ILE A 47 -0.56 11.19 6.05
CA ILE A 47 -0.31 12.48 5.40
C ILE A 47 -0.49 12.35 3.88
N ARG A 48 -1.35 13.17 3.32
CA ARG A 48 -1.55 13.30 1.88
C ARG A 48 -0.98 14.61 1.40
N ILE A 49 -0.03 14.55 0.48
CA ILE A 49 0.64 15.70 -0.12
C ILE A 49 0.36 15.74 -1.62
N VAL A 50 0.28 16.96 -2.16
CA VAL A 50 0.16 17.22 -3.60
C VAL A 50 1.32 18.11 -4.01
N HIS A 51 2.08 17.71 -5.01
CA HIS A 51 3.23 18.44 -5.50
C HIS A 51 3.42 18.22 -7.01
N ASN A 52 3.56 19.30 -7.78
CA ASN A 52 3.73 19.28 -9.25
C ASN A 52 2.66 18.43 -9.98
N GLY A 53 1.41 18.47 -9.52
CA GLY A 53 0.29 17.71 -10.10
C GLY A 53 0.24 16.24 -9.67
N GLU A 54 1.25 15.72 -8.98
CA GLU A 54 1.26 14.38 -8.42
C GLU A 54 0.75 14.38 -6.97
N THR A 55 0.20 13.24 -6.56
CA THR A 55 -0.32 13.05 -5.20
C THR A 55 0.33 11.83 -4.54
N ALA A 56 0.80 11.99 -3.32
CA ALA A 56 1.22 10.88 -2.48
C ALA A 56 0.43 10.85 -1.18
N GLN A 57 0.03 9.66 -0.73
CA GLN A 57 -0.48 9.42 0.61
C GLN A 57 0.49 8.50 1.32
N ILE A 58 1.11 8.99 2.38
CA ILE A 58 2.09 8.27 3.19
C ILE A 58 1.38 7.79 4.44
N ASP A 59 1.33 6.47 4.66
CA ASP A 59 0.62 5.89 5.80
C ASP A 59 1.23 6.37 7.13
N HIS A 60 2.57 6.30 7.25
CA HIS A 60 3.28 6.82 8.42
C HIS A 60 4.62 7.42 8.01
N LEU A 61 4.85 8.63 8.45
CA LEU A 61 6.12 9.34 8.29
C LEU A 61 6.74 9.56 9.68
N VAL A 62 7.94 9.04 9.88
CA VAL A 62 8.73 9.26 11.09
C VAL A 62 9.94 10.11 10.75
N ILE A 63 10.09 11.22 11.47
CA ILE A 63 11.17 12.19 11.28
C ILE A 63 12.03 12.18 12.53
N THR A 64 13.32 12.05 12.37
CA THR A 64 14.30 12.03 13.46
C THR A 64 15.43 13.01 13.18
N GLU A 65 16.30 13.25 14.13
CA GLU A 65 17.50 14.08 13.91
C GLU A 65 18.36 13.56 12.73
N LEU A 66 18.34 12.26 12.43
CA LEU A 66 19.12 11.65 11.34
C LEU A 66 18.43 11.75 9.97
N GLY A 67 17.10 11.92 9.93
CA GLY A 67 16.35 12.00 8.68
C GLY A 67 14.95 11.40 8.75
N PHE A 68 14.50 10.77 7.68
CA PHE A 68 13.13 10.37 7.44
C PHE A 68 12.98 8.86 7.30
N CYS A 69 11.92 8.31 7.85
CA CYS A 69 11.48 6.94 7.61
C CYS A 69 10.01 6.96 7.17
N LEU A 70 9.77 6.50 5.95
CA LEU A 70 8.42 6.29 5.42
C LEU A 70 8.04 4.84 5.65
N VAL A 71 6.88 4.60 6.20
CA VAL A 71 6.36 3.26 6.49
C VAL A 71 5.07 3.05 5.73
N GLU A 72 5.09 2.11 4.81
CA GLU A 72 3.90 1.63 4.10
C GLU A 72 3.29 0.46 4.85
N SER A 73 1.99 0.51 5.10
CA SER A 73 1.24 -0.52 5.83
C SER A 73 0.51 -1.47 4.88
N LYS A 74 0.69 -2.78 5.05
CA LYS A 74 -0.01 -3.79 4.23
C LYS A 74 -0.77 -4.80 5.07
N SER A 75 -2.09 -4.78 4.92
CA SER A 75 -3.00 -5.76 5.51
C SER A 75 -2.96 -7.08 4.74
N ILE A 76 -2.07 -7.99 5.14
CA ILE A 76 -1.94 -9.32 4.55
C ILE A 76 -2.06 -10.35 5.67
N LYS A 77 -3.03 -11.27 5.55
CA LYS A 77 -3.32 -12.32 6.56
C LYS A 77 -2.78 -13.70 6.20
N ALA A 78 -1.98 -13.81 5.15
CA ALA A 78 -1.49 -15.08 4.63
C ALA A 78 0.02 -15.01 4.37
N THR A 79 0.58 -16.06 3.77
CA THR A 79 1.99 -16.07 3.40
C THR A 79 2.29 -15.08 2.30
N VAL A 80 3.22 -14.17 2.55
CA VAL A 80 3.84 -13.28 1.57
C VAL A 80 5.14 -13.91 1.13
N LYS A 81 5.36 -13.97 -0.18
CA LYS A 81 6.63 -14.37 -0.80
C LYS A 81 7.19 -13.23 -1.63
N ILE A 82 8.48 -13.04 -1.54
CA ILE A 82 9.22 -12.09 -2.36
C ILE A 82 10.34 -12.88 -3.03
N ASN A 83 10.37 -12.87 -4.36
CA ASN A 83 11.41 -13.58 -5.09
C ASN A 83 12.72 -12.78 -5.14
N LYS A 84 13.76 -13.37 -5.75
CA LYS A 84 15.09 -12.73 -5.86
C LYS A 84 15.10 -11.48 -6.75
N GLU A 85 14.12 -11.32 -7.62
CA GLU A 85 13.89 -10.16 -8.47
C GLU A 85 13.13 -9.04 -7.73
N GLY A 86 12.67 -9.28 -6.48
CA GLY A 86 11.91 -8.33 -5.68
C GLY A 86 10.43 -8.27 -6.02
N GLU A 87 9.89 -9.26 -6.75
CA GLU A 87 8.46 -9.35 -7.06
C GLU A 87 7.70 -9.99 -5.91
N TRP A 88 6.53 -9.46 -5.64
CA TRP A 88 5.70 -9.81 -4.50
C TRP A 88 4.52 -10.69 -4.89
N SER A 89 4.27 -11.70 -4.07
CA SER A 89 3.06 -12.52 -4.15
C SER A 89 2.54 -12.84 -2.76
N ARG A 90 1.24 -13.13 -2.67
CA ARG A 90 0.61 -13.59 -1.43
C ARG A 90 -0.21 -14.85 -1.68
N ALA A 91 -0.31 -15.71 -0.66
CA ALA A 91 -1.23 -16.84 -0.70
C ALA A 91 -2.68 -16.33 -0.67
N TYR A 92 -3.50 -16.85 -1.57
CA TYR A 92 -4.91 -16.50 -1.71
C TYR A 92 -5.71 -17.70 -2.21
N ALA A 93 -6.72 -18.14 -1.45
CA ALA A 93 -7.60 -19.24 -1.82
C ALA A 93 -6.88 -20.51 -2.37
N GLY A 94 -5.71 -20.86 -1.79
CA GLY A 94 -4.93 -22.04 -2.17
C GLY A 94 -3.94 -21.85 -3.33
N TYR A 95 -3.81 -20.66 -3.88
CA TYR A 95 -2.81 -20.33 -4.92
C TYR A 95 -2.02 -19.07 -4.56
N GLN A 96 -0.93 -18.81 -5.28
CA GLN A 96 -0.16 -17.57 -5.14
C GLN A 96 -0.71 -16.52 -6.11
N LYS A 97 -1.03 -15.32 -5.60
CA LYS A 97 -1.45 -14.15 -6.38
C LYS A 97 -0.35 -13.09 -6.32
N GLY A 98 0.10 -12.61 -7.48
CA GLY A 98 1.02 -11.47 -7.55
C GLY A 98 0.36 -10.21 -6.99
N ILE A 99 1.15 -9.39 -6.30
CA ILE A 99 0.74 -8.08 -5.79
C ILE A 99 1.80 -7.03 -6.13
N PRO A 100 1.43 -5.76 -6.29
CA PRO A 100 2.40 -4.68 -6.45
C PRO A 100 3.38 -4.64 -5.27
N SER A 101 4.63 -4.25 -5.54
CA SER A 101 5.64 -4.10 -4.50
C SER A 101 5.34 -2.91 -3.58
N PRO A 102 5.07 -3.12 -2.28
CA PRO A 102 4.88 -2.01 -1.34
C PRO A 102 6.13 -1.15 -1.19
N ILE A 103 7.30 -1.76 -1.36
CA ILE A 103 8.57 -1.01 -1.29
C ILE A 103 8.68 -0.05 -2.46
N LYS A 104 8.30 -0.46 -3.68
CA LYS A 104 8.28 0.47 -4.84
C LYS A 104 7.27 1.58 -4.65
N GLN A 105 6.13 1.29 -4.04
CA GLN A 105 5.12 2.28 -3.72
C GLN A 105 5.66 3.35 -2.77
N VAL A 106 6.25 2.95 -1.65
CA VAL A 106 6.78 3.91 -0.68
C VAL A 106 8.02 4.65 -1.19
N GLU A 107 8.81 4.06 -2.11
CA GLU A 107 9.92 4.75 -2.78
C GLU A 107 9.44 5.89 -3.68
N LEU A 108 8.30 5.73 -4.37
CA LEU A 108 7.69 6.81 -5.16
C LEU A 108 7.16 7.93 -4.26
N GLN A 109 6.52 7.58 -3.15
CA GLN A 109 6.07 8.55 -2.14
C GLN A 109 7.27 9.31 -1.54
N GLU A 110 8.38 8.62 -1.25
CA GLU A 110 9.62 9.22 -0.77
C GLU A 110 10.17 10.23 -1.78
N LYS A 111 10.18 9.90 -3.07
CA LYS A 111 10.65 10.80 -4.12
C LYS A 111 9.84 12.10 -4.13
N LEU A 112 8.52 12.00 -4.15
CA LEU A 112 7.65 13.19 -4.14
C LEU A 112 7.86 14.04 -2.88
N LEU A 113 8.01 13.42 -1.72
CA LEU A 113 8.31 14.12 -0.46
C LEU A 113 9.67 14.83 -0.51
N ARG A 114 10.69 14.19 -1.07
CA ARG A 114 12.03 14.79 -1.26
C ARG A 114 11.97 16.03 -2.15
N ASP A 115 11.25 15.95 -3.26
CA ASP A 115 11.11 17.05 -4.21
C ASP A 115 10.38 18.23 -3.55
N LEU A 116 9.26 17.98 -2.87
CA LEU A 116 8.52 19.00 -2.11
C LEU A 116 9.41 19.69 -1.06
N LEU A 117 10.16 18.93 -0.27
CA LEU A 117 11.03 19.48 0.77
C LEU A 117 12.22 20.23 0.16
N ALA A 118 12.81 19.74 -0.93
CA ALA A 118 13.94 20.38 -1.59
C ALA A 118 13.59 21.76 -2.16
N GLU A 119 12.41 21.93 -2.73
CA GLU A 119 11.92 23.22 -3.22
C GLU A 119 11.64 24.22 -2.10
N ASN A 120 11.23 23.73 -0.93
CA ASN A 120 10.87 24.55 0.21
C ASN A 120 11.98 24.68 1.28
N LYS A 121 13.18 24.14 1.03
CA LYS A 121 14.30 24.14 1.98
C LYS A 121 14.59 25.50 2.64
N PRO A 122 14.50 26.68 1.96
CA PRO A 122 14.78 27.96 2.60
C PRO A 122 13.77 28.37 3.69
N LYS A 123 12.55 27.80 3.63
CA LYS A 123 11.49 28.04 4.62
C LYS A 123 11.59 27.09 5.83
N ILE A 124 12.29 25.97 5.66
CA ILE A 124 12.26 24.83 6.58
C ILE A 124 13.59 24.69 7.34
N LEU A 125 14.71 24.90 6.64
CA LEU A 125 16.04 24.69 7.19
C LEU A 125 16.78 26.02 7.37
N SER A 126 17.53 26.10 8.45
CA SER A 126 18.40 27.23 8.75
C SER A 126 19.59 27.30 7.77
N LYS A 127 20.20 28.48 7.68
CA LYS A 127 21.50 28.65 7.01
C LYS A 127 22.64 28.40 8.00
N VAL A 128 23.69 27.73 7.55
CA VAL A 128 24.92 27.54 8.33
C VAL A 128 26.06 28.26 7.60
N LEU A 129 26.74 29.16 8.27
CA LEU A 129 27.80 29.99 7.68
C LEU A 129 27.37 30.70 6.38
N GLY A 130 26.13 31.19 6.34
CA GLY A 130 25.56 31.84 5.16
C GLY A 130 25.08 30.90 4.06
N MET A 131 25.38 29.60 4.11
CA MET A 131 24.98 28.59 3.14
C MET A 131 23.68 27.91 3.51
N GLN A 132 22.79 27.78 2.53
CA GLN A 132 21.50 27.08 2.70
C GLN A 132 21.74 25.61 2.90
N GLN A 133 21.25 25.06 4.03
CA GLN A 133 21.23 23.64 4.26
C GLN A 133 20.23 22.93 3.33
N GLY A 134 20.44 21.63 3.11
CA GLY A 134 19.59 20.78 2.28
C GLY A 134 19.34 19.42 2.91
N PHE A 135 18.53 18.62 2.26
CA PHE A 135 18.12 17.29 2.73
C PHE A 135 19.03 16.16 2.22
N GLY A 136 19.98 16.44 1.31
CA GLY A 136 20.80 15.41 0.64
C GLY A 136 21.71 14.61 1.56
N GLY A 137 22.22 15.21 2.67
CA GLY A 137 23.06 14.53 3.65
C GLY A 137 22.28 13.78 4.75
N ARG A 138 20.95 13.72 4.67
CA ARG A 138 20.10 13.09 5.67
C ARG A 138 19.79 11.64 5.28
N LYS A 139 19.50 10.80 6.27
CA LYS A 139 19.01 9.45 6.00
C LYS A 139 17.58 9.47 5.44
N TRP A 140 17.33 8.63 4.46
CA TRP A 140 16.01 8.39 3.94
C TRP A 140 15.79 6.88 3.87
N VAL A 141 14.73 6.43 4.45
CA VAL A 141 14.43 5.00 4.52
C VAL A 141 12.95 4.78 4.23
N ALA A 142 12.69 3.86 3.32
CA ALA A 142 11.36 3.39 2.97
C ALA A 142 11.22 1.93 3.42
N ILE A 143 10.25 1.63 4.29
CA ILE A 143 10.02 0.30 4.85
C ILE A 143 8.55 -0.12 4.70
N CYS A 144 8.30 -1.43 4.77
CA CYS A 144 6.96 -2.00 4.71
C CYS A 144 6.62 -2.73 6.00
N ALA A 145 5.51 -2.34 6.64
CA ALA A 145 4.90 -2.99 7.78
C ALA A 145 3.80 -3.95 7.33
N ILE A 146 4.01 -5.24 7.50
CA ILE A 146 3.03 -6.29 7.19
C ILE A 146 2.29 -6.67 8.47
N SER A 147 1.01 -7.04 8.37
CA SER A 147 0.20 -7.51 9.50
C SER A 147 0.92 -8.57 10.33
N SER A 148 0.75 -8.52 11.65
CA SER A 148 1.40 -9.44 12.61
C SER A 148 1.01 -10.90 12.41
N ASP A 149 -0.19 -11.17 11.86
CA ASP A 149 -0.71 -12.50 11.55
C ASP A 149 -0.21 -13.07 10.19
N ALA A 150 0.54 -12.30 9.41
CA ALA A 150 1.14 -12.77 8.16
C ALA A 150 2.38 -13.65 8.41
N ILE A 151 2.70 -14.48 7.42
CA ILE A 151 3.96 -15.21 7.34
C ILE A 151 4.79 -14.60 6.22
N ILE A 152 5.98 -14.11 6.53
CA ILE A 152 6.91 -13.58 5.53
C ILE A 152 7.87 -14.70 5.14
N ASP A 153 7.72 -15.24 3.92
CA ASP A 153 8.65 -16.22 3.37
C ASP A 153 9.92 -15.50 2.89
N ARG A 154 10.99 -15.65 3.64
CA ARG A 154 12.27 -14.97 3.41
C ARG A 154 13.27 -15.77 2.59
N LYS A 155 12.89 -16.96 2.09
CA LYS A 155 13.81 -17.91 1.46
C LYS A 155 14.59 -17.31 0.28
N TYR A 156 13.93 -16.48 -0.52
CA TYR A 156 14.53 -15.86 -1.71
C TYR A 156 14.56 -14.32 -1.64
N LEU A 157 14.28 -13.76 -0.46
CA LEU A 157 14.23 -12.33 -0.24
C LEU A 157 15.61 -11.70 -0.37
N PRO A 158 15.83 -10.74 -1.27
CA PRO A 158 17.07 -9.99 -1.38
C PRO A 158 17.45 -9.34 -0.04
N LYS A 159 18.76 -9.33 0.30
CA LYS A 159 19.26 -8.83 1.58
C LYS A 159 18.79 -7.39 1.87
N GLU A 160 18.84 -6.53 0.86
CA GLU A 160 18.45 -5.13 0.95
C GLU A 160 16.94 -4.97 1.29
N LEU A 161 16.09 -5.85 0.75
CA LEU A 161 14.66 -5.87 1.05
C LEU A 161 14.36 -6.53 2.39
N ASN A 162 15.19 -7.50 2.81
CA ASN A 162 14.99 -8.22 4.07
C ASN A 162 15.00 -7.29 5.29
N GLU A 163 15.81 -6.24 5.26
CA GLU A 163 15.90 -5.25 6.32
C GLU A 163 14.77 -4.20 6.26
N ARG A 164 14.06 -4.14 5.13
CA ARG A 164 13.00 -3.15 4.86
C ARG A 164 11.59 -3.71 4.97
N VAL A 165 11.44 -5.02 5.14
CA VAL A 165 10.14 -5.71 5.22
C VAL A 165 10.03 -6.42 6.56
N MET A 166 9.06 -6.01 7.38
CA MET A 166 8.88 -6.56 8.72
C MET A 166 7.42 -6.56 9.15
N LYS A 167 7.11 -7.26 10.23
CA LYS A 167 5.80 -7.20 10.86
C LYS A 167 5.64 -5.92 11.66
N SER A 168 4.41 -5.48 11.84
CA SER A 168 4.06 -4.20 12.48
C SER A 168 4.68 -4.02 13.86
N GLU A 169 4.73 -5.07 14.67
CA GLU A 169 5.26 -5.03 16.04
C GLU A 169 6.76 -4.75 16.13
N PHE A 170 7.51 -4.94 15.04
CA PHE A 170 8.97 -4.70 15.01
C PHE A 170 9.38 -3.32 14.47
N ILE A 171 8.43 -2.53 13.94
CA ILE A 171 8.70 -1.25 13.29
C ILE A 171 9.38 -0.26 14.23
N ALA A 172 8.84 -0.11 15.44
CA ALA A 172 9.37 0.85 16.42
C ALA A 172 10.80 0.50 16.87
N ASP A 173 11.07 -0.76 17.12
CA ASP A 173 12.41 -1.24 17.49
C ASP A 173 13.40 -1.06 16.35
N TRP A 174 12.95 -1.34 15.11
CA TRP A 174 13.78 -1.14 13.93
C TRP A 174 14.15 0.36 13.74
N ILE A 175 13.19 1.28 13.89
CA ILE A 175 13.41 2.73 13.82
C ILE A 175 14.39 3.17 14.91
N ASN A 176 14.18 2.75 16.15
CA ASN A 176 15.08 3.05 17.27
C ASN A 176 16.52 2.60 17.01
N LYS A 177 16.69 1.43 16.40
CA LYS A 177 18.02 0.87 16.11
C LYS A 177 18.71 1.54 14.94
N ASN A 178 17.98 1.92 13.89
CA ASN A 178 18.57 2.24 12.59
C ASN A 178 18.53 3.74 12.24
N ILE A 179 17.57 4.49 12.76
CA ILE A 179 17.35 5.88 12.35
C ILE A 179 17.14 6.85 13.53
N ALA A 180 16.87 6.37 14.73
CA ALA A 180 16.81 7.20 15.90
C ALA A 180 18.17 7.26 16.61
N MET A 181 18.49 8.39 17.23
CA MET A 181 19.65 8.49 18.09
C MET A 181 19.33 7.92 19.48
N LYS A 182 20.34 7.30 20.10
CA LYS A 182 20.20 6.87 21.51
C LYS A 182 20.07 8.11 22.39
N GLN A 183 19.11 8.11 23.29
CA GLN A 183 18.92 9.18 24.27
C GLN A 183 20.23 9.42 25.05
N GLY A 184 20.60 10.68 25.24
CA GLY A 184 21.80 11.08 25.97
C GLY A 184 23.12 11.04 25.18
N VAL A 185 23.16 10.48 23.98
CA VAL A 185 24.39 10.38 23.17
C VAL A 185 24.50 11.53 22.16
N GLY A 186 23.39 12.19 21.84
CA GLY A 186 23.30 13.17 20.75
C GLY A 186 24.29 14.34 20.80
N LYS A 187 24.54 14.90 21.98
CA LYS A 187 25.48 16.05 22.11
C LYS A 187 26.93 15.69 21.82
N LYS A 188 27.38 14.49 22.21
CA LYS A 188 28.75 14.02 21.97
C LYS A 188 28.94 13.53 20.54
N LEU A 189 27.91 12.91 19.94
CA LEU A 189 28.00 12.37 18.58
C LEU A 189 27.93 13.47 17.52
N ARG A 190 27.26 14.60 17.79
CA ARG A 190 27.25 15.79 16.90
C ARG A 190 28.65 16.33 16.63
N ALA A 191 29.56 16.18 17.60
CA ALA A 191 30.95 16.63 17.45
C ALA A 191 31.86 15.67 16.68
N ILE A 192 31.44 14.42 16.48
CA ILE A 192 32.31 13.34 15.97
C ILE A 192 31.83 12.80 14.60
N THR A 193 30.55 12.99 14.24
CA THR A 193 30.03 12.47 12.98
C THR A 193 29.96 13.54 11.91
N SER A 194 30.46 13.24 10.72
CA SER A 194 30.26 14.04 9.49
C SER A 194 28.81 14.04 9.00
N THR A 195 27.91 13.33 9.67
CA THR A 195 26.49 13.24 9.32
C THR A 195 25.77 14.49 9.76
N ALA A 196 25.18 15.20 8.82
CA ALA A 196 24.34 16.35 9.11
C ALA A 196 23.10 15.92 9.91
N LEU A 197 22.91 16.49 11.10
CA LEU A 197 21.77 16.23 11.98
C LEU A 197 20.80 17.41 11.92
N PHE A 198 19.50 17.15 12.01
CA PHE A 198 18.52 18.20 12.25
C PHE A 198 18.64 18.71 13.68
N THR A 199 18.56 20.01 13.84
CA THR A 199 18.35 20.63 15.17
C THR A 199 16.89 20.43 15.59
N GLN A 200 16.61 20.62 16.89
CA GLN A 200 15.24 20.55 17.40
C GLN A 200 14.32 21.57 16.70
N GLY A 201 14.81 22.80 16.46
CA GLY A 201 14.05 23.81 15.71
C GLY A 201 13.77 23.40 14.26
N GLU A 202 14.72 22.76 13.59
CA GLU A 202 14.51 22.25 12.23
C GLU A 202 13.51 21.09 12.20
N LEU A 203 13.56 20.17 13.18
CA LEU A 203 12.55 19.12 13.30
C LEU A 203 11.15 19.72 13.43
N GLN A 204 10.98 20.72 14.30
CA GLN A 204 9.71 21.41 14.47
C GLN A 204 9.26 22.08 13.17
N SER A 205 10.13 22.84 12.51
CA SER A 205 9.85 23.53 11.25
C SER A 205 9.46 22.54 10.13
N ILE A 206 10.13 21.39 10.05
CA ILE A 206 9.77 20.31 9.11
C ILE A 206 8.36 19.78 9.42
N GLY A 207 8.07 19.49 10.67
CA GLY A 207 6.78 18.98 11.10
C GLY A 207 5.65 19.95 10.81
N GLU A 208 5.79 21.22 11.17
CA GLU A 208 4.80 22.29 10.92
C GLU A 208 4.59 22.50 9.41
N PHE A 209 5.68 22.54 8.63
CA PHE A 209 5.58 22.63 7.16
C PHE A 209 4.80 21.48 6.59
N LEU A 210 5.13 20.24 6.93
CA LEU A 210 4.45 19.05 6.39
C LEU A 210 2.97 19.00 6.80
N LEU A 211 2.62 19.38 8.01
CA LEU A 211 1.22 19.51 8.43
C LEU A 211 0.48 20.56 7.60
N SER A 212 1.12 21.67 7.26
CA SER A 212 0.53 22.71 6.40
C SER A 212 0.32 22.26 4.95
N GLN A 213 1.08 21.26 4.49
CA GLN A 213 0.95 20.67 3.14
C GLN A 213 -0.08 19.53 3.09
N HIS A 214 -0.60 19.09 4.24
CA HIS A 214 -1.59 18.03 4.27
C HIS A 214 -2.88 18.46 3.58
N THR A 215 -3.29 17.68 2.58
CA THR A 215 -4.54 17.89 1.84
C THR A 215 -5.48 16.71 2.09
N PRO A 216 -6.40 16.80 3.05
CA PRO A 216 -7.32 15.70 3.34
C PRO A 216 -8.20 15.38 2.13
N VAL A 217 -8.58 14.10 1.99
CA VAL A 217 -9.52 13.68 0.94
C VAL A 217 -10.87 14.33 1.23
N LYS A 218 -11.37 15.14 0.29
CA LYS A 218 -12.72 15.73 0.40
C LYS A 218 -13.75 14.61 0.37
N THR A 219 -14.62 14.55 1.36
CA THR A 219 -15.68 13.53 1.54
C THR A 219 -16.74 13.49 0.44
N GLN A 220 -16.65 14.34 -0.59
CA GLN A 220 -17.61 14.39 -1.69
C GLN A 220 -17.27 13.48 -2.90
N ASP A 221 -16.07 12.97 -3.00
CA ASP A 221 -15.72 11.98 -4.03
C ASP A 221 -15.91 10.57 -3.48
N ASN A 222 -17.13 10.03 -3.64
CA ASN A 222 -17.46 8.61 -3.45
C ASN A 222 -16.75 7.69 -4.48
N LYS A 223 -15.53 8.02 -4.89
CA LYS A 223 -14.65 7.06 -5.54
C LYS A 223 -13.92 6.29 -4.45
N PRO A 224 -13.98 4.95 -4.46
CA PRO A 224 -13.17 4.14 -3.56
C PRO A 224 -11.72 4.59 -3.68
N LYS A 225 -11.01 4.69 -2.57
CA LYS A 225 -9.54 4.79 -2.59
C LYS A 225 -9.03 3.63 -3.45
N GLU A 226 -8.76 3.90 -4.71
CA GLU A 226 -8.00 2.98 -5.51
C GLU A 226 -6.65 2.83 -4.83
N SER A 227 -6.36 1.61 -4.43
CA SER A 227 -5.05 1.29 -3.90
C SER A 227 -4.06 1.82 -4.93
N SER A 228 -2.98 2.41 -4.45
CA SER A 228 -1.82 2.98 -5.17
C SER A 228 -1.30 2.20 -6.41
N THR A 229 -2.04 1.21 -6.86
CA THR A 229 -1.88 0.48 -8.13
C THR A 229 -2.15 1.39 -9.35
N GLU A 230 -2.97 2.46 -9.20
CA GLU A 230 -3.21 3.39 -10.31
C GLU A 230 -2.06 4.37 -10.54
N LEU A 231 -1.39 4.83 -9.49
CA LEU A 231 -0.23 5.73 -9.67
C LEU A 231 0.92 5.06 -10.44
N ILE A 232 1.05 3.73 -10.35
CA ILE A 232 2.03 2.99 -11.17
C ILE A 232 1.56 2.87 -12.63
N LYS A 233 0.24 2.85 -12.88
CA LYS A 233 -0.30 2.82 -14.26
C LYS A 233 -0.16 4.17 -14.96
N GLU A 234 -0.38 5.29 -14.26
CA GLU A 234 -0.22 6.62 -14.87
C GLU A 234 1.23 6.96 -15.18
N ALA A 235 2.18 6.55 -14.34
CA ALA A 235 3.61 6.79 -14.60
C ALA A 235 4.18 5.98 -15.79
N VAL A 236 3.52 4.88 -16.19
CA VAL A 236 3.95 4.04 -17.32
C VAL A 236 3.22 4.43 -18.63
N VAL A 237 2.05 5.09 -18.55
CA VAL A 237 1.24 5.46 -19.73
C VAL A 237 1.71 6.75 -20.39
N SER A 238 2.55 7.59 -19.75
CA SER A 238 3.02 8.86 -20.33
C SER A 238 4.09 8.72 -21.42
N VAL A 239 4.42 7.52 -21.90
CA VAL A 239 5.48 7.30 -22.92
C VAL A 239 4.96 6.67 -24.23
N LEU A 240 3.66 6.43 -24.40
CA LEU A 240 3.12 5.93 -25.68
C LEU A 240 1.92 6.77 -26.15
N PRO A 241 1.79 7.05 -27.47
CA PRO A 241 0.79 7.97 -27.99
C PRO A 241 -0.63 7.42 -28.00
N GLU A 242 -1.58 8.34 -27.84
CA GLU A 242 -3.02 8.13 -27.76
C GLU A 242 -3.62 7.37 -28.93
N SER A 243 -4.43 6.37 -28.64
CA SER A 243 -5.62 6.09 -29.42
C SER A 243 -6.67 5.41 -28.53
N GLY A 244 -7.80 6.02 -28.51
CA GLY A 244 -8.99 5.94 -27.70
C GLY A 244 -9.63 4.60 -27.36
N LEU A 245 -10.56 4.74 -26.47
CA LEU A 245 -11.69 3.93 -26.02
C LEU A 245 -11.56 3.35 -24.61
N ASN A 246 -12.31 3.99 -23.71
CA ASN A 246 -12.82 3.41 -22.47
C ASN A 246 -13.53 2.08 -22.78
N THR A 247 -12.88 0.96 -22.52
CA THR A 247 -13.54 -0.34 -22.47
C THR A 247 -13.47 -0.88 -21.05
N TYR A 248 -14.62 -0.87 -20.38
CA TYR A 248 -14.89 -1.76 -19.24
C TYR A 248 -14.47 -3.16 -19.66
N VAL A 249 -13.41 -3.69 -19.06
CA VAL A 249 -13.01 -5.08 -19.25
C VAL A 249 -13.99 -5.92 -18.46
N SER A 250 -15.04 -6.41 -19.12
CA SER A 250 -15.88 -7.47 -18.60
C SER A 250 -14.98 -8.64 -18.22
N PRO A 251 -15.13 -9.25 -17.03
CA PRO A 251 -14.30 -10.38 -16.64
C PRO A 251 -14.40 -11.47 -17.71
N ALA A 252 -13.27 -12.08 -18.03
CA ALA A 252 -13.15 -13.05 -19.10
C ALA A 252 -14.28 -14.12 -19.04
N PRO A 253 -14.92 -14.44 -20.15
CA PRO A 253 -15.99 -15.43 -20.19
C PRO A 253 -15.53 -16.77 -19.63
N LEU A 254 -16.45 -17.51 -19.01
CA LEU A 254 -16.14 -18.82 -18.44
C LEU A 254 -15.66 -19.77 -19.54
N CYS A 255 -14.48 -20.35 -19.36
CA CYS A 255 -13.93 -21.35 -20.26
C CYS A 255 -13.52 -22.61 -19.49
N CYS A 256 -13.46 -23.72 -20.17
CA CYS A 256 -12.95 -24.95 -19.59
C CYS A 256 -11.50 -24.80 -19.16
N LYS A 257 -11.20 -25.21 -17.94
CA LYS A 257 -9.83 -25.09 -17.38
C LYS A 257 -8.80 -25.95 -18.15
N GLN A 258 -9.22 -27.00 -18.84
CA GLN A 258 -8.33 -27.90 -19.58
C GLN A 258 -8.30 -27.59 -21.09
N CYS A 259 -9.44 -27.65 -21.81
CA CYS A 259 -9.46 -27.47 -23.26
C CYS A 259 -9.72 -26.03 -23.72
N LYS A 260 -9.91 -25.07 -22.78
CA LYS A 260 -10.18 -23.65 -23.03
C LYS A 260 -11.44 -23.33 -23.84
N SER A 261 -12.24 -24.31 -24.19
CA SER A 261 -13.51 -24.10 -24.91
C SER A 261 -14.53 -23.42 -24.01
N SER A 262 -15.32 -22.51 -24.56
CA SER A 262 -16.46 -21.83 -23.93
C SER A 262 -17.82 -22.32 -24.39
N ASP A 263 -17.90 -22.96 -25.54
CA ASP A 263 -19.11 -23.36 -26.25
C ASP A 263 -19.62 -24.79 -25.93
N LYS A 264 -18.81 -25.59 -25.23
CA LYS A 264 -19.13 -26.96 -24.80
C LYS A 264 -19.36 -27.09 -23.31
N LEU A 265 -19.84 -26.03 -22.68
CA LEU A 265 -20.05 -25.96 -21.24
C LEU A 265 -21.53 -26.14 -20.91
N THR A 266 -21.83 -26.91 -19.87
CA THR A 266 -23.18 -27.09 -19.30
C THR A 266 -23.15 -26.71 -17.83
N GLY A 267 -24.05 -25.85 -17.39
CA GLY A 267 -24.11 -25.36 -16.01
C GLY A 267 -24.71 -26.38 -15.06
N MET A 268 -24.00 -26.71 -13.98
CA MET A 268 -24.35 -27.71 -12.98
C MET A 268 -24.26 -27.13 -11.56
N TYR A 269 -24.96 -27.81 -10.62
CA TYR A 269 -24.85 -27.49 -9.20
C TYR A 269 -24.37 -28.72 -8.42
N GLY A 270 -23.47 -28.56 -7.48
CA GLY A 270 -22.93 -29.66 -6.68
C GLY A 270 -22.53 -29.22 -5.24
N LYS A 271 -21.90 -30.10 -4.50
CA LYS A 271 -21.50 -29.91 -3.08
C LYS A 271 -20.74 -28.59 -2.83
N TYR A 272 -20.01 -28.10 -3.83
CA TYR A 272 -19.18 -26.90 -3.69
C TYR A 272 -19.75 -25.66 -4.42
N GLY A 273 -21.04 -25.70 -4.84
CA GLY A 273 -21.73 -24.63 -5.53
C GLY A 273 -21.82 -24.84 -7.04
N TYR A 274 -22.08 -23.77 -7.78
CA TYR A 274 -22.22 -23.82 -9.24
C TYR A 274 -20.89 -24.06 -9.94
N TYR A 275 -20.92 -24.91 -10.99
CA TYR A 275 -19.77 -25.21 -11.85
C TYR A 275 -20.26 -25.51 -13.28
N ALA A 276 -19.37 -25.38 -14.24
CA ALA A 276 -19.65 -25.78 -15.61
C ALA A 276 -18.96 -27.12 -15.93
N LYS A 277 -19.72 -28.08 -16.43
CA LYS A 277 -19.22 -29.36 -16.97
C LYS A 277 -18.90 -29.17 -18.45
N CYS A 278 -17.67 -29.45 -18.84
CA CYS A 278 -17.28 -29.39 -20.25
C CYS A 278 -17.52 -30.72 -20.96
N GLY A 279 -17.78 -30.66 -22.28
CA GLY A 279 -17.87 -31.87 -23.13
C GLY A 279 -16.60 -32.73 -23.12
N CYS A 280 -15.44 -32.18 -22.69
CA CYS A 280 -14.20 -32.93 -22.47
C CYS A 280 -14.17 -33.72 -21.13
N GLY A 281 -15.25 -33.68 -20.33
CA GLY A 281 -15.38 -34.38 -19.07
C GLY A 281 -14.92 -33.60 -17.85
N VAL A 282 -14.30 -32.41 -17.99
CA VAL A 282 -13.72 -31.64 -16.92
C VAL A 282 -14.69 -30.61 -16.34
N ASN A 283 -14.72 -30.49 -15.02
CA ASN A 283 -15.54 -29.50 -14.31
C ASN A 283 -14.73 -28.21 -14.03
N SER A 284 -15.30 -27.04 -14.34
CA SER A 284 -14.75 -25.73 -14.11
C SER A 284 -15.61 -24.96 -13.12
N SER A 285 -15.04 -24.47 -12.02
CA SER A 285 -15.78 -23.73 -11.00
C SER A 285 -16.27 -22.39 -11.55
N MET A 286 -17.50 -22.00 -11.17
CA MET A 286 -18.06 -20.67 -11.45
C MET A 286 -17.73 -19.66 -10.35
N LYS A 287 -17.08 -20.06 -9.23
CA LYS A 287 -16.69 -19.13 -8.19
C LYS A 287 -15.81 -18.04 -8.76
N ARG A 288 -16.11 -16.80 -8.40
CA ARG A 288 -15.40 -15.59 -8.83
C ARG A 288 -15.19 -14.68 -7.62
N ASP A 289 -14.11 -13.97 -7.67
CA ASP A 289 -13.88 -12.84 -6.78
C ASP A 289 -14.26 -11.55 -7.52
N CYS A 290 -14.74 -10.59 -6.79
CA CYS A 290 -15.16 -9.30 -7.33
C CYS A 290 -13.95 -8.56 -7.91
N PRO A 291 -13.97 -8.10 -9.16
CA PRO A 291 -12.85 -7.36 -9.75
C PRO A 291 -12.62 -6.01 -9.06
N LYS A 292 -13.64 -5.47 -8.38
CA LYS A 292 -13.57 -4.18 -7.71
C LYS A 292 -13.05 -4.25 -6.27
N CYS A 293 -13.43 -5.30 -5.51
CA CYS A 293 -13.10 -5.37 -4.08
C CYS A 293 -12.46 -6.70 -3.65
N ASP A 294 -12.17 -7.60 -4.59
CA ASP A 294 -11.59 -8.94 -4.37
C ASP A 294 -12.39 -9.84 -3.39
N SER A 295 -13.61 -9.44 -2.99
CA SER A 295 -14.48 -10.28 -2.15
C SER A 295 -15.09 -11.41 -2.97
N ALA A 296 -15.28 -12.57 -2.35
CA ALA A 296 -15.96 -13.69 -3.00
C ALA A 296 -17.40 -13.29 -3.38
N MET A 297 -17.76 -13.48 -4.66
CA MET A 297 -19.07 -13.14 -5.19
C MET A 297 -20.09 -14.26 -4.98
N ARG A 298 -21.34 -13.87 -4.77
CA ARG A 298 -22.47 -14.81 -4.75
C ARG A 298 -22.88 -15.14 -6.18
N ILE A 299 -22.92 -16.43 -6.50
CA ILE A 299 -23.39 -16.90 -7.81
C ILE A 299 -24.88 -17.17 -7.72
N LYS A 300 -25.64 -16.57 -8.63
CA LYS A 300 -27.08 -16.79 -8.79
C LYS A 300 -27.35 -17.40 -10.16
N LYS A 301 -28.28 -18.36 -10.21
CA LYS A 301 -28.83 -18.90 -11.46
C LYS A 301 -30.23 -18.31 -11.67
N ASP A 302 -30.46 -17.78 -12.85
CA ASP A 302 -31.79 -17.40 -13.34
C ASP A 302 -31.97 -18.01 -14.72
N LYS A 303 -32.82 -19.02 -14.79
CA LYS A 303 -33.02 -19.86 -16.01
C LYS A 303 -31.67 -20.41 -16.53
N ALA A 304 -31.25 -20.02 -17.73
CA ALA A 304 -29.98 -20.41 -18.34
C ALA A 304 -28.80 -19.52 -17.92
N ARG A 305 -29.04 -18.42 -17.22
CA ARG A 305 -28.02 -17.40 -16.88
C ARG A 305 -27.43 -17.58 -15.48
N TYR A 306 -26.12 -17.56 -15.41
CA TYR A 306 -25.35 -17.59 -14.16
C TYR A 306 -24.64 -16.26 -13.98
N SER A 307 -25.05 -15.49 -12.96
CA SER A 307 -24.49 -14.19 -12.64
C SER A 307 -23.76 -14.20 -11.30
N ALA A 308 -22.72 -13.38 -11.18
CA ALA A 308 -22.03 -13.10 -9.94
C ALA A 308 -22.48 -11.75 -9.41
N SER A 309 -22.81 -11.68 -8.12
CA SER A 309 -23.15 -10.43 -7.43
C SER A 309 -22.27 -10.26 -6.21
N CYS A 310 -21.76 -9.03 -6.02
CA CYS A 310 -20.95 -8.64 -4.87
C CYS A 310 -21.71 -7.67 -3.96
N GLU A 311 -21.40 -7.71 -2.68
CA GLU A 311 -21.95 -6.76 -1.70
C GLU A 311 -21.52 -5.31 -1.97
N CYS A 312 -20.44 -5.08 -2.74
CA CYS A 312 -20.01 -3.75 -3.17
C CYS A 312 -20.81 -3.16 -4.33
N GLY A 313 -21.84 -3.88 -4.82
CA GLY A 313 -22.71 -3.46 -5.92
C GLY A 313 -22.29 -3.97 -7.31
N GLU A 314 -21.09 -4.56 -7.46
CA GLU A 314 -20.69 -5.16 -8.74
C GLU A 314 -21.52 -6.38 -9.07
N ASN A 315 -21.92 -6.48 -10.35
CA ASN A 315 -22.78 -7.55 -10.84
C ASN A 315 -22.47 -7.81 -12.33
N PHE A 316 -22.19 -9.07 -12.70
CA PHE A 316 -21.92 -9.42 -14.09
C PHE A 316 -22.33 -10.85 -14.43
N LEU A 317 -22.58 -11.09 -15.71
CA LEU A 317 -22.87 -12.42 -16.25
C LEU A 317 -21.56 -13.22 -16.30
N ILE A 318 -21.56 -14.45 -15.75
CA ILE A 318 -20.43 -15.38 -15.81
C ILE A 318 -20.56 -16.32 -16.99
N PHE A 319 -21.76 -16.86 -17.17
CA PHE A 319 -22.03 -17.95 -18.10
C PHE A 319 -23.52 -17.99 -18.47
N GLU A 320 -23.80 -18.25 -19.71
CA GLU A 320 -25.16 -18.52 -20.20
C GLU A 320 -25.16 -19.93 -20.84
N ASP A 321 -26.03 -20.82 -20.34
CA ASP A 321 -26.13 -22.18 -20.80
C ASP A 321 -26.92 -22.21 -22.13
N SER A 322 -26.26 -22.55 -23.21
CA SER A 322 -26.86 -22.61 -24.55
C SER A 322 -27.66 -23.91 -24.80
N ALA A 323 -27.75 -24.79 -23.82
CA ALA A 323 -28.35 -26.11 -23.95
C ALA A 323 -29.77 -26.22 -23.34
N GLN A 324 -30.51 -25.10 -23.24
CA GLN A 324 -31.95 -25.12 -22.89
C GLN A 324 -32.80 -24.35 -23.90
#